data_ea7a70141d67fcde852edc809d0f4aab
#
_entry.id   ea7a70141d67fcde852edc809d0f4aab
#
_cell.length_a   1.000
_cell.length_b   1.000
_cell.length_c   1.000
_cell.angle_alpha   90.00
_cell.angle_beta   90.00
_cell.angle_gamma   90.00
#
_symmetry.space_group_name_H-M   'P 1'
#
loop_
_entity.id
_entity.type
_entity.pdbx_description
1 polymer ?
#
loop_
_entity_poly.entity_id
_entity_poly.type
_entity_poly.pdbx_seq_one_letter_code
_entity_poly.pdbx_strand_id
1 'polypeptide(L)'
;MNQEIRERTKWFMDARFGMFIHWGLYSIPACGEWVMSQKEMTVEEYRTYFEQFDPVDYDPKRWVKLAKEAGMKYAVLTAKHHDGFCLFDSKLTDYKATNTKAGRDLVREFVDACREEDLRVGLYFSIIDWHHPDFPKFGDRQHPMRNDKAYENEEIDFERYLEYMHGPVSYTHLT
;
A
#
# COMPACT_ATOMS: atom_id res chain seq x y z
N MET A 1 -28.29 0.59 4.51
CA MET A 1 -27.21 -0.42 4.60
C MET A 1 -27.89 -1.75 4.82
N ASN A 2 -27.63 -2.75 3.93
CA ASN A 2 -28.23 -4.08 3.97
C ASN A 2 -27.91 -4.77 5.31
N GLN A 3 -28.80 -5.60 5.83
CA GLN A 3 -28.65 -6.31 7.10
C GLN A 3 -27.39 -7.20 7.11
N GLU A 4 -27.12 -7.89 6.00
CA GLU A 4 -25.93 -8.72 5.81
C GLU A 4 -24.63 -7.92 5.94
N ILE A 5 -24.56 -6.69 5.37
CA ILE A 5 -23.40 -5.80 5.52
C ILE A 5 -23.23 -5.38 6.96
N ARG A 6 -24.32 -5.10 7.69
CA ARG A 6 -24.26 -4.73 9.10
C ARG A 6 -23.72 -5.87 9.95
N GLU A 7 -24.14 -7.11 9.69
CA GLU A 7 -23.66 -8.28 10.42
C GLU A 7 -22.17 -8.53 10.13
N ARG A 8 -21.75 -8.47 8.87
CA ARG A 8 -20.34 -8.65 8.47
C ARG A 8 -19.42 -7.57 9.06
N THR A 9 -19.89 -6.34 9.18
CA THR A 9 -19.08 -5.21 9.68
C THR A 9 -19.26 -4.92 11.16
N LYS A 10 -20.14 -5.68 11.84
CA LYS A 10 -20.46 -5.45 13.25
C LYS A 10 -19.21 -5.46 14.14
N TRP A 11 -18.30 -6.40 13.92
CA TRP A 11 -17.07 -6.50 14.67
C TRP A 11 -16.23 -5.21 14.59
N PHE A 12 -16.17 -4.58 13.40
CA PHE A 12 -15.42 -3.34 13.18
C PHE A 12 -16.09 -2.16 13.90
N MET A 13 -17.42 -2.09 13.82
CA MET A 13 -18.21 -1.07 14.54
C MET A 13 -18.06 -1.20 16.06
N ASP A 14 -17.97 -2.42 16.57
CA ASP A 14 -17.78 -2.70 17.99
C ASP A 14 -16.32 -2.49 18.46
N ALA A 15 -15.36 -2.72 17.56
CA ALA A 15 -13.93 -2.60 17.84
C ALA A 15 -13.48 -1.18 18.19
N ARG A 16 -13.96 -0.16 17.45
CA ARG A 16 -13.80 1.29 17.65
C ARG A 16 -12.38 1.83 17.79
N PHE A 17 -11.40 1.01 18.14
CA PHE A 17 -10.02 1.41 18.37
C PHE A 17 -9.07 0.46 17.68
N GLY A 18 -8.27 0.99 16.74
CA GLY A 18 -7.29 0.27 15.98
C GLY A 18 -6.14 1.15 15.56
N MET A 19 -5.11 0.55 14.98
CA MET A 19 -3.93 1.22 14.44
C MET A 19 -3.98 1.19 12.92
N PHE A 20 -3.69 2.33 12.29
CA PHE A 20 -3.44 2.41 10.85
C PHE A 20 -2.00 2.85 10.63
N ILE A 21 -1.22 2.03 9.94
CA ILE A 21 0.19 2.27 9.67
C ILE A 21 0.33 2.69 8.20
N HIS A 22 0.64 3.97 7.97
CA HIS A 22 1.07 4.49 6.67
C HIS A 22 2.59 4.43 6.60
N TRP A 23 3.10 3.48 5.82
CA TRP A 23 4.53 3.26 5.71
C TRP A 23 4.89 2.64 4.36
N GLY A 24 5.98 3.11 3.75
CA GLY A 24 6.46 2.71 2.44
C GLY A 24 7.64 3.56 2.00
N LEU A 25 7.89 3.66 0.68
CA LEU A 25 9.01 4.45 0.13
C LEU A 25 8.96 5.92 0.56
N TYR A 26 7.77 6.49 0.67
CA TYR A 26 7.55 7.88 1.11
C TYR A 26 8.01 8.17 2.54
N SER A 27 8.30 7.13 3.33
CA SER A 27 8.87 7.31 4.66
C SER A 27 10.35 7.73 4.62
N ILE A 28 11.06 7.46 3.52
CA ILE A 28 12.47 7.84 3.34
C ILE A 28 12.63 9.38 3.31
N PRO A 29 11.91 10.12 2.42
CA PRO A 29 12.00 11.57 2.41
C PRO A 29 11.31 12.25 3.60
N ALA A 30 10.52 11.52 4.40
CA ALA A 30 9.83 12.01 5.59
C ALA A 30 8.98 13.28 5.37
N CYS A 31 8.34 13.37 4.19
CA CYS A 31 7.51 14.51 3.77
C CYS A 31 6.03 14.14 3.56
N GLY A 32 5.60 12.97 4.07
CA GLY A 32 4.24 12.44 3.91
C GLY A 32 4.09 11.53 2.69
N GLU A 33 3.02 10.75 2.70
CA GLU A 33 2.74 9.72 1.69
C GLU A 33 2.38 10.28 0.31
N TRP A 34 2.09 11.56 0.23
CA TRP A 34 1.78 12.29 -1.00
C TRP A 34 2.99 12.96 -1.65
N VAL A 35 4.20 12.77 -1.12
CA VAL A 35 5.41 13.48 -1.56
C VAL A 35 5.65 13.40 -3.06
N MET A 36 5.40 12.25 -3.70
CA MET A 36 5.54 12.07 -5.14
C MET A 36 4.64 13.04 -5.93
N SER A 37 3.36 13.11 -5.55
CA SER A 37 2.38 14.00 -6.17
C SER A 37 2.63 15.48 -5.85
N GLN A 38 2.93 15.79 -4.59
CA GLN A 38 3.13 17.18 -4.15
C GLN A 38 4.37 17.83 -4.77
N LYS A 39 5.41 17.04 -5.00
CA LYS A 39 6.65 17.50 -5.65
C LYS A 39 6.67 17.25 -7.16
N GLU A 40 5.56 16.75 -7.72
CA GLU A 40 5.43 16.45 -9.15
C GLU A 40 6.61 15.60 -9.67
N MET A 41 7.02 14.59 -8.87
CA MET A 41 8.16 13.73 -9.19
C MET A 41 7.79 12.72 -10.28
N THR A 42 8.70 12.54 -11.21
CA THR A 42 8.62 11.45 -12.19
C THR A 42 8.86 10.09 -11.52
N VAL A 43 8.52 9.00 -12.21
CA VAL A 43 8.79 7.63 -11.75
C VAL A 43 10.31 7.42 -11.57
N GLU A 44 11.12 7.97 -12.47
CA GLU A 44 12.59 7.88 -12.44
C GLU A 44 13.17 8.59 -11.21
N GLU A 45 12.70 9.79 -10.92
CA GLU A 45 13.15 10.53 -9.72
C GLU A 45 12.76 9.81 -8.44
N TYR A 46 11.51 9.29 -8.39
CA TYR A 46 11.01 8.58 -7.21
C TYR A 46 11.67 7.22 -7.01
N ARG A 47 12.19 6.60 -8.08
CA ARG A 47 12.93 5.33 -8.06
C ARG A 47 14.14 5.35 -7.12
N THR A 48 14.71 6.52 -6.86
CA THR A 48 15.81 6.66 -5.90
C THR A 48 15.44 6.15 -4.50
N TYR A 49 14.18 6.26 -4.09
CA TYR A 49 13.70 5.73 -2.82
C TYR A 49 13.56 4.21 -2.83
N PHE A 50 13.19 3.63 -3.97
CA PHE A 50 13.19 2.17 -4.15
C PHE A 50 14.60 1.59 -3.99
N GLU A 51 15.61 2.21 -4.57
CA GLU A 51 17.01 1.79 -4.47
C GLU A 51 17.59 1.93 -3.05
N GLN A 52 17.07 2.90 -2.30
CA GLN A 52 17.47 3.15 -0.91
C GLN A 52 16.70 2.33 0.11
N PHE A 53 15.59 1.68 -0.28
CA PHE A 53 14.69 1.03 0.66
C PHE A 53 15.34 -0.17 1.36
N ASP A 54 15.75 0.06 2.60
CA ASP A 54 16.43 -0.91 3.47
C ASP A 54 15.89 -0.79 4.90
N PRO A 55 14.73 -1.39 5.19
CA PRO A 55 14.04 -1.24 6.46
C PRO A 55 14.63 -2.17 7.54
N VAL A 56 15.86 -1.92 7.97
CA VAL A 56 16.61 -2.73 8.95
C VAL A 56 15.92 -2.81 10.32
N ASP A 57 15.18 -1.74 10.69
CA ASP A 57 14.47 -1.65 11.97
C ASP A 57 13.01 -2.07 11.90
N TYR A 58 12.58 -2.68 10.76
CA TYR A 58 11.21 -3.16 10.61
C TYR A 58 10.94 -4.34 11.55
N ASP A 59 10.12 -4.10 12.58
CA ASP A 59 9.75 -5.08 13.60
C ASP A 59 8.21 -5.07 13.80
N PRO A 60 7.46 -5.80 12.96
CA PRO A 60 6.02 -5.85 13.06
C PRO A 60 5.54 -6.51 14.34
N LYS A 61 6.30 -7.44 14.93
CA LYS A 61 5.95 -8.08 16.21
C LYS A 61 5.90 -7.05 17.34
N ARG A 62 6.88 -6.16 17.39
CA ARG A 62 6.90 -5.07 18.36
C ARG A 62 5.72 -4.11 18.17
N TRP A 63 5.41 -3.74 16.92
CA TRP A 63 4.30 -2.84 16.62
C TRP A 63 2.95 -3.43 17.05
N VAL A 64 2.72 -4.68 16.69
CA VAL A 64 1.47 -5.39 16.99
C VAL A 64 1.31 -5.59 18.51
N LYS A 65 2.38 -5.95 19.21
CA LYS A 65 2.39 -6.08 20.66
C LYS A 65 2.01 -4.76 21.35
N LEU A 66 2.62 -3.65 20.94
CA LEU A 66 2.28 -2.33 21.46
C LEU A 66 0.81 -1.95 21.19
N ALA A 67 0.29 -2.27 19.99
CA ALA A 67 -1.11 -2.05 19.68
C ALA A 67 -2.04 -2.85 20.60
N LYS A 68 -1.70 -4.12 20.86
CA LYS A 68 -2.45 -5.00 21.75
C LYS A 68 -2.42 -4.48 23.19
N GLU A 69 -1.26 -4.11 23.71
CA GLU A 69 -1.07 -3.53 25.05
C GLU A 69 -1.84 -2.21 25.21
N ALA A 70 -1.92 -1.40 24.16
CA ALA A 70 -2.76 -0.19 24.14
C ALA A 70 -4.28 -0.45 24.07
N GLY A 71 -4.70 -1.72 23.94
CA GLY A 71 -6.10 -2.10 23.88
C GLY A 71 -6.73 -2.04 22.49
N MET A 72 -5.93 -1.86 21.43
CA MET A 72 -6.41 -1.88 20.04
C MET A 72 -6.94 -3.26 19.65
N LYS A 73 -7.90 -3.28 18.73
CA LYS A 73 -8.63 -4.49 18.32
C LYS A 73 -8.28 -4.93 16.90
N TYR A 74 -7.65 -4.07 16.14
CA TYR A 74 -7.19 -4.34 14.78
C TYR A 74 -6.02 -3.44 14.43
N ALA A 75 -5.25 -3.86 13.42
CA ALA A 75 -4.21 -3.05 12.81
C ALA A 75 -4.31 -3.14 11.29
N VAL A 76 -4.04 -2.03 10.60
CA VAL A 76 -4.05 -1.92 9.15
C VAL A 76 -2.67 -1.45 8.68
N LEU A 77 -2.10 -2.13 7.67
CA LEU A 77 -0.86 -1.71 7.01
C LEU A 77 -1.14 -1.32 5.56
N THR A 78 -0.50 -0.28 5.07
CA THR A 78 -0.47 0.05 3.64
C THR A 78 0.32 -0.99 2.86
N ALA A 79 -0.37 -1.99 2.29
CA ALA A 79 0.27 -3.02 1.47
C ALA A 79 0.77 -2.46 0.12
N LYS A 80 0.00 -1.54 -0.49
CA LYS A 80 0.37 -0.72 -1.65
C LYS A 80 -0.28 0.65 -1.51
N HIS A 81 0.51 1.73 -1.61
CA HIS A 81 0.01 3.10 -1.66
C HIS A 81 -0.06 3.62 -3.11
N HIS A 82 -0.38 4.89 -3.31
CA HIS A 82 -0.54 5.51 -4.64
C HIS A 82 0.73 5.48 -5.48
N ASP A 83 1.90 5.43 -4.86
CA ASP A 83 3.20 5.33 -5.53
C ASP A 83 3.44 3.97 -6.25
N GLY A 84 2.51 3.03 -6.10
CA GLY A 84 2.53 1.72 -6.76
C GLY A 84 3.46 0.69 -6.11
N PHE A 85 4.23 1.07 -5.09
CA PHE A 85 5.17 0.18 -4.44
C PHE A 85 4.46 -0.87 -3.57
N CYS A 86 4.72 -2.15 -3.84
CA CYS A 86 4.17 -3.28 -3.11
C CYS A 86 5.08 -3.69 -1.96
N LEU A 87 4.60 -3.62 -0.71
CA LEU A 87 5.31 -4.15 0.46
C LEU A 87 5.29 -5.68 0.55
N PHE A 88 4.53 -6.35 -0.32
CA PHE A 88 4.39 -7.81 -0.42
C PHE A 88 5.05 -8.36 -1.69
N ASP A 89 5.23 -9.69 -1.73
CA ASP A 89 5.79 -10.39 -2.90
C ASP A 89 4.75 -10.54 -4.03
N SER A 90 4.46 -9.43 -4.72
CA SER A 90 3.58 -9.45 -5.89
C SER A 90 4.20 -10.27 -7.03
N LYS A 91 3.35 -11.04 -7.74
CA LYS A 91 3.73 -11.74 -8.97
C LYS A 91 3.48 -10.92 -10.24
N LEU A 92 2.88 -9.73 -10.11
CA LEU A 92 2.41 -8.91 -11.22
C LEU A 92 3.28 -7.67 -11.46
N THR A 93 4.20 -7.36 -10.54
CA THR A 93 5.13 -6.24 -10.68
C THR A 93 6.45 -6.55 -9.99
N ASP A 94 7.52 -6.00 -10.55
CA ASP A 94 8.85 -6.02 -9.94
C ASP A 94 9.08 -4.83 -8.99
N TYR A 95 8.14 -3.90 -8.92
CA TYR A 95 8.18 -2.76 -8.01
C TYR A 95 7.66 -3.15 -6.62
N LYS A 96 8.44 -3.95 -5.93
CA LYS A 96 8.07 -4.62 -4.67
C LYS A 96 9.23 -4.77 -3.69
N ALA A 97 8.91 -4.94 -2.42
CA ALA A 97 9.88 -5.00 -1.33
C ALA A 97 10.91 -6.14 -1.46
N THR A 98 10.48 -7.29 -1.99
CA THR A 98 11.39 -8.43 -2.22
C THR A 98 12.49 -8.16 -3.24
N ASN A 99 12.33 -7.13 -4.10
CA ASN A 99 13.33 -6.70 -5.09
C ASN A 99 14.18 -5.51 -4.61
N THR A 100 13.99 -5.07 -3.38
CA THR A 100 14.83 -4.04 -2.73
C THR A 100 15.86 -4.69 -1.81
N LYS A 101 16.63 -3.88 -1.07
CA LYS A 101 17.53 -4.39 -0.03
C LYS A 101 16.80 -5.10 1.11
N ALA A 102 15.50 -4.85 1.29
CA ALA A 102 14.66 -5.59 2.22
C ALA A 102 14.66 -7.10 1.94
N GLY A 103 14.56 -7.50 0.67
CA GLY A 103 14.62 -8.90 0.21
C GLY A 103 13.56 -9.83 0.79
N ARG A 104 12.46 -9.30 1.34
CA ARG A 104 11.45 -10.07 2.08
C ARG A 104 10.04 -9.50 1.92
N ASP A 105 9.03 -10.32 2.18
CA ASP A 105 7.61 -9.95 2.14
C ASP A 105 7.19 -9.32 3.49
N LEU A 106 7.18 -8.01 3.54
CA LEU A 106 6.90 -7.24 4.76
C LEU A 106 5.43 -7.33 5.18
N VAL A 107 4.52 -7.52 4.23
CA VAL A 107 3.09 -7.72 4.54
C VAL A 107 2.88 -9.08 5.18
N ARG A 108 3.52 -10.14 4.69
CA ARG A 108 3.44 -11.48 5.30
C ARG A 108 3.89 -11.45 6.76
N GLU A 109 5.03 -10.83 7.02
CA GLU A 109 5.55 -10.71 8.39
C GLU A 109 4.58 -9.95 9.32
N PHE A 110 3.94 -8.88 8.81
CA PHE A 110 2.95 -8.12 9.59
C PHE A 110 1.70 -8.95 9.87
N VAL A 111 1.19 -9.67 8.88
CA VAL A 111 0.02 -10.53 9.02
C VAL A 111 0.28 -11.64 10.04
N ASP A 112 1.45 -12.27 9.96
CA ASP A 112 1.83 -13.34 10.89
C ASP A 112 1.98 -12.81 12.33
N ALA A 113 2.57 -11.61 12.51
CA ALA A 113 2.63 -10.96 13.81
C ALA A 113 1.23 -10.65 14.39
N CYS A 114 0.30 -10.16 13.56
CA CYS A 114 -1.07 -9.92 13.99
C CYS A 114 -1.77 -11.21 14.43
N ARG A 115 -1.55 -12.32 13.72
CA ARG A 115 -2.12 -13.63 14.05
C ARG A 115 -1.56 -14.20 15.35
N GLU A 116 -0.23 -14.07 15.56
CA GLU A 116 0.41 -14.50 16.81
C GLU A 116 -0.21 -13.82 18.06
N GLU A 117 -0.62 -12.57 17.93
CA GLU A 117 -1.19 -11.78 19.03
C GLU A 117 -2.75 -11.78 19.04
N ASP A 118 -3.41 -12.54 18.17
CA ASP A 118 -4.86 -12.52 18.00
C ASP A 118 -5.38 -11.07 17.79
N LEU A 119 -4.70 -10.31 16.98
CA LEU A 119 -5.10 -8.97 16.54
C LEU A 119 -5.64 -9.03 15.11
N ARG A 120 -6.83 -8.47 14.88
CA ARG A 120 -7.39 -8.47 13.52
C ARG A 120 -6.53 -7.61 12.60
N VAL A 121 -6.24 -8.14 11.41
CA VAL A 121 -5.41 -7.50 10.40
C VAL A 121 -6.26 -6.95 9.27
N GLY A 122 -5.92 -5.76 8.80
CA GLY A 122 -6.40 -5.16 7.57
C GLY A 122 -5.23 -4.75 6.68
N LEU A 123 -5.45 -4.77 5.38
CA LEU A 123 -4.48 -4.32 4.40
C LEU A 123 -5.11 -3.20 3.56
N TYR A 124 -4.46 -2.05 3.55
CA TYR A 124 -4.84 -0.97 2.66
C TYR A 124 -4.16 -1.19 1.31
N PHE A 125 -4.95 -1.16 0.26
CA PHE A 125 -4.49 -1.29 -1.10
C PHE A 125 -5.07 -0.15 -1.94
N SER A 126 -4.20 0.68 -2.50
CA SER A 126 -4.61 1.80 -3.35
C SER A 126 -5.05 1.32 -4.73
N ILE A 127 -6.22 1.81 -5.17
CA ILE A 127 -6.66 1.69 -6.56
C ILE A 127 -5.88 2.65 -7.47
N ILE A 128 -5.44 3.80 -6.96
CA ILE A 128 -4.57 4.73 -7.66
C ILE A 128 -3.16 4.12 -7.73
N ASP A 129 -2.49 4.27 -8.87
CA ASP A 129 -1.13 3.76 -9.08
C ASP A 129 -0.34 4.70 -10.00
N TRP A 130 0.46 5.56 -9.40
CA TRP A 130 1.25 6.55 -10.14
C TRP A 130 2.46 5.95 -10.87
N HIS A 131 2.79 4.69 -10.57
CA HIS A 131 3.89 3.97 -11.22
C HIS A 131 3.43 3.16 -12.44
N HIS A 132 2.17 2.70 -12.45
CA HIS A 132 1.69 1.82 -13.51
C HIS A 132 1.52 2.57 -14.83
N PRO A 133 2.08 2.07 -15.96
CA PRO A 133 2.04 2.77 -17.25
C PRO A 133 0.60 3.01 -17.76
N ASP A 134 -0.33 2.12 -17.47
CA ASP A 134 -1.73 2.22 -17.91
C ASP A 134 -2.65 2.94 -16.92
N PHE A 135 -2.10 3.53 -15.84
CA PHE A 135 -2.89 4.42 -15.00
C PHE A 135 -2.88 5.84 -15.60
N PRO A 136 -4.06 6.50 -15.73
CA PRO A 136 -4.14 7.83 -16.34
C PRO A 136 -3.26 8.85 -15.63
N LYS A 137 -2.41 9.55 -16.40
CA LYS A 137 -1.48 10.56 -15.87
C LYS A 137 -2.07 11.96 -16.00
N PHE A 138 -2.34 12.41 -17.23
CA PHE A 138 -2.84 13.74 -17.50
C PHE A 138 -4.30 13.90 -17.06
N GLY A 139 -4.60 15.01 -16.39
CA GLY A 139 -5.95 15.34 -15.95
C GLY A 139 -6.44 14.59 -14.70
N ASP A 140 -5.72 13.58 -14.21
CA ASP A 140 -5.97 13.01 -12.89
C ASP A 140 -5.59 14.03 -11.81
N ARG A 141 -6.48 14.27 -10.85
CA ARG A 141 -6.27 15.34 -9.84
C ARG A 141 -5.08 15.09 -8.91
N GLN A 142 -4.62 13.86 -8.84
CA GLN A 142 -3.66 13.40 -7.83
C GLN A 142 -2.35 12.89 -8.45
N HIS A 143 -2.36 12.54 -9.74
CA HIS A 143 -1.16 12.04 -10.41
C HIS A 143 -0.04 13.10 -10.41
N PRO A 144 1.24 12.74 -10.16
CA PRO A 144 2.36 13.68 -10.23
C PRO A 144 2.44 14.43 -11.56
N MET A 145 2.16 13.74 -12.68
CA MET A 145 2.23 14.30 -14.06
C MET A 145 0.90 14.87 -14.55
N ARG A 146 -0.04 15.20 -13.68
CA ARG A 146 -1.41 15.66 -14.01
C ARG A 146 -1.48 16.89 -14.90
N ASN A 147 -0.45 17.72 -14.88
CA ASN A 147 -0.37 18.98 -15.64
C ASN A 147 0.60 18.89 -16.83
N ASP A 148 1.29 17.77 -17.00
CA ASP A 148 2.28 17.60 -18.06
C ASP A 148 1.59 17.19 -19.38
N LYS A 149 1.56 18.14 -20.34
CA LYS A 149 0.96 17.94 -21.65
C LYS A 149 1.61 16.85 -22.50
N ALA A 150 2.79 16.39 -22.14
CA ALA A 150 3.41 15.26 -22.82
C ALA A 150 2.57 13.99 -22.73
N TYR A 151 1.74 13.87 -21.69
CA TYR A 151 0.85 12.72 -21.43
C TYR A 151 -0.60 12.94 -21.87
N GLU A 152 -0.96 14.13 -22.45
CA GLU A 152 -2.36 14.46 -22.80
C GLU A 152 -2.99 13.49 -23.81
N ASN A 153 -2.18 12.93 -24.71
CA ASN A 153 -2.63 11.99 -25.75
C ASN A 153 -1.95 10.62 -25.58
N GLU A 154 -1.50 10.26 -24.39
CA GLU A 154 -0.91 8.96 -24.13
C GLU A 154 -1.96 7.86 -24.30
N GLU A 155 -1.68 6.86 -25.13
CA GLU A 155 -2.53 5.67 -25.23
C GLU A 155 -2.30 4.78 -24.03
N ILE A 156 -3.35 4.54 -23.25
CA ILE A 156 -3.34 3.64 -22.09
C ILE A 156 -4.29 2.48 -22.31
N ASP A 157 -3.94 1.31 -21.79
CA ASP A 157 -4.81 0.15 -21.73
C ASP A 157 -5.38 -0.01 -20.31
N PHE A 158 -6.50 0.68 -20.08
CA PHE A 158 -7.13 0.67 -18.76
C PHE A 158 -7.68 -0.70 -18.37
N GLU A 159 -8.07 -1.56 -19.34
CA GLU A 159 -8.50 -2.93 -19.06
C GLU A 159 -7.32 -3.77 -18.52
N ARG A 160 -6.12 -3.62 -19.10
CA ARG A 160 -4.90 -4.26 -18.58
C ARG A 160 -4.59 -3.78 -17.16
N TYR A 161 -4.81 -2.50 -16.87
CA TYR A 161 -4.67 -1.97 -15.52
C TYR A 161 -5.68 -2.61 -14.55
N LEU A 162 -6.93 -2.79 -14.95
CA LEU A 162 -7.94 -3.46 -14.12
C LEU A 162 -7.58 -4.93 -13.85
N GLU A 163 -7.08 -5.65 -14.86
CA GLU A 163 -6.58 -7.01 -14.69
C GLU A 163 -5.42 -7.07 -13.68
N TYR A 164 -4.47 -6.15 -13.80
CA TYR A 164 -3.39 -5.99 -12.84
C TYR A 164 -3.94 -5.75 -11.42
N MET A 165 -4.95 -4.92 -11.26
CA MET A 165 -5.55 -4.62 -9.96
C MET A 165 -6.26 -5.83 -9.32
N HIS A 166 -6.87 -6.70 -10.12
CA HIS A 166 -7.54 -7.91 -9.61
C HIS A 166 -6.57 -8.93 -9.00
N GLY A 167 -5.36 -9.02 -9.51
CA GLY A 167 -4.37 -10.00 -9.03
C GLY A 167 -3.93 -9.77 -7.57
N PRO A 168 -3.50 -8.55 -7.15
CA PRO A 168 -3.13 -8.26 -5.77
C PRO A 168 -4.30 -8.37 -4.77
N VAL A 169 -5.53 -8.07 -5.22
CA VAL A 169 -6.73 -8.29 -4.38
C VAL A 169 -6.88 -9.76 -4.03
N SER A 170 -6.53 -10.67 -4.93
CA SER A 170 -6.49 -12.11 -4.65
C SER A 170 -5.44 -12.51 -3.61
N TYR A 171 -4.31 -11.80 -3.54
CA TYR A 171 -3.29 -12.02 -2.49
C TYR A 171 -3.83 -11.70 -1.09
N THR A 172 -4.65 -10.64 -0.97
CA THR A 172 -5.25 -10.27 0.33
C THR A 172 -6.30 -11.25 0.82
N HIS A 173 -6.83 -12.12 -0.05
CA HIS A 173 -7.78 -13.19 0.32
C HIS A 173 -7.10 -14.49 0.77
N LEU A 174 -5.78 -14.62 0.59
CA LEU A 174 -4.99 -15.78 1.07
C LEU A 174 -4.62 -15.66 2.56
N THR A 175 -5.08 -14.63 3.20
CA THR A 175 -4.97 -14.37 4.63
C THR A 175 -6.32 -14.55 5.30
#